data_8e68c830ce49df6a7aa06ecf9d5b4b89
#
_entry.id   8e68c830ce49df6a7aa06ecf9d5b4b89
#
_cell.length_a   1.000
_cell.length_b   1.000
_cell.length_c   1.000
_cell.angle_alpha   90.00
_cell.angle_beta   90.00
_cell.angle_gamma   90.00
#
_symmetry.space_group_name_H-M   'P 1'
#
loop_
_entity.id
_entity.type
_entity.pdbx_description
1 polymer ?
#
loop_
_entity_poly.entity_id
_entity_poly.type
_entity_poly.pdbx_seq_one_letter_code
_entity_poly.pdbx_strand_id
1 'polypeptide(L)'
;IKLLKTEKSTAFVEVLALAKEVMAEEAHTLKHMAEETTIKGFRKGKAPLNIVKNSLDPEKLKQRTVSHLLGHATDQAVKDLKLKVIANPRLTKEDTSQADWAFSLEFPLYPKFTLGKYQTKIKAAYAKGKPENDDKKLKLAFDTLLDTVKVEIPQALIDQEVNRSLSRLVSQTESLNLSVPDYLKSIKKTLEQIREEYQKTAAKSLKLDFLLFAVARDLKLTV
;
A
#
# COMPACT_ATOMS: atom_id res chain seq x y z
N ILE A 1 -1.77 7.11 -19.99
CA ILE A 1 -1.29 6.14 -18.99
C ILE A 1 -0.28 5.24 -19.64
N LYS A 2 0.90 5.08 -19.02
CA LYS A 2 2.00 4.27 -19.54
C LYS A 2 2.59 3.40 -18.43
N LEU A 3 2.61 2.08 -18.64
CA LEU A 3 3.36 1.17 -17.79
C LEU A 3 4.86 1.30 -18.11
N LEU A 4 5.67 1.66 -17.12
CA LEU A 4 7.11 1.80 -17.27
C LEU A 4 7.82 0.45 -17.06
N LYS A 5 7.53 -0.21 -15.93
CA LYS A 5 8.10 -1.52 -15.58
C LYS A 5 7.23 -2.23 -14.53
N THR A 6 7.50 -3.52 -14.36
CA THR A 6 6.99 -4.28 -13.21
C THR A 6 8.18 -4.97 -12.54
N GLU A 7 8.37 -4.70 -11.26
CA GLU A 7 9.50 -5.20 -10.48
C GLU A 7 9.07 -5.47 -9.04
N LYS A 8 9.54 -6.55 -8.45
CA LYS A 8 9.22 -6.95 -7.06
C LYS A 8 7.71 -6.86 -6.74
N SER A 9 6.90 -7.43 -7.63
CA SER A 9 5.43 -7.40 -7.55
C SER A 9 4.84 -5.98 -7.45
N THR A 10 5.50 -4.99 -8.04
CA THR A 10 5.03 -3.60 -8.11
C THR A 10 5.04 -3.14 -9.57
N ALA A 11 3.93 -2.60 -10.07
CA ALA A 11 3.88 -1.93 -11.37
C ALA A 11 4.13 -0.44 -11.20
N PHE A 12 5.07 0.09 -11.97
CA PHE A 12 5.40 1.51 -12.03
C PHE A 12 4.71 2.11 -13.24
N VAL A 13 3.81 3.04 -12.99
CA VAL A 13 2.94 3.62 -14.02
C VAL A 13 3.12 5.14 -14.04
N GLU A 14 3.29 5.68 -15.23
CA GLU A 14 3.27 7.12 -15.48
C GLU A 14 1.91 7.52 -16.06
N VAL A 15 1.35 8.57 -15.49
CA VAL A 15 0.09 9.18 -15.92
C VAL A 15 0.39 10.60 -16.38
N LEU A 16 -0.05 10.95 -17.57
CA LEU A 16 -0.03 12.31 -18.09
C LEU A 16 -1.49 12.76 -18.22
N ALA A 17 -1.84 13.82 -17.50
CA ALA A 17 -3.10 14.53 -17.64
C ALA A 17 -2.88 15.77 -18.50
N LEU A 18 -3.49 15.81 -19.65
CA LEU A 18 -3.35 16.94 -20.57
C LEU A 18 -4.04 18.20 -20.01
N ALA A 19 -3.55 19.36 -20.37
CA ALA A 19 -4.08 20.65 -19.90
C ALA A 19 -5.61 20.75 -20.01
N LYS A 20 -6.20 20.21 -21.08
CA LYS A 20 -7.66 20.18 -21.27
C LYS A 20 -8.37 19.33 -20.19
N GLU A 21 -7.78 18.20 -19.81
CA GLU A 21 -8.31 17.31 -18.78
C GLU A 21 -8.19 17.95 -17.41
N VAL A 22 -7.04 18.57 -17.14
CA VAL A 22 -6.78 19.33 -15.90
C VAL A 22 -7.80 20.45 -15.74
N MET A 23 -8.01 21.28 -16.76
CA MET A 23 -8.99 22.37 -16.73
C MET A 23 -10.42 21.89 -16.54
N ALA A 24 -10.79 20.79 -17.18
CA ALA A 24 -12.12 20.20 -17.04
C ALA A 24 -12.35 19.69 -15.60
N GLU A 25 -11.36 19.00 -15.04
CA GLU A 25 -11.44 18.48 -13.66
C GLU A 25 -11.36 19.60 -12.61
N GLU A 26 -10.57 20.67 -12.85
CA GLU A 26 -10.57 21.84 -11.96
C GLU A 26 -11.97 22.50 -11.92
N ALA A 27 -12.62 22.64 -13.08
CA ALA A 27 -13.95 23.21 -13.16
C ALA A 27 -15.01 22.33 -12.45
N HIS A 28 -14.88 21.00 -12.56
CA HIS A 28 -15.72 20.04 -11.88
C HIS A 28 -15.51 20.09 -10.36
N THR A 29 -14.26 20.05 -9.92
CA THR A 29 -13.85 20.17 -8.51
C THR A 29 -14.36 21.47 -7.90
N LEU A 30 -14.23 22.60 -8.62
CA LEU A 30 -14.72 23.91 -8.16
C LEU A 30 -16.24 23.90 -7.93
N LYS A 31 -17.02 23.23 -8.79
CA LYS A 31 -18.48 23.10 -8.58
C LYS A 31 -18.79 22.33 -7.30
N HIS A 32 -18.15 21.20 -7.08
CA HIS A 32 -18.33 20.43 -5.85
C HIS A 32 -17.95 21.22 -4.60
N MET A 33 -16.81 21.91 -4.65
CA MET A 33 -16.40 22.76 -3.52
C MET A 33 -17.37 23.92 -3.29
N ALA A 34 -17.97 24.45 -4.34
CA ALA A 34 -18.98 25.52 -4.23
C ALA A 34 -20.24 25.04 -3.51
N GLU A 35 -20.69 23.81 -3.74
CA GLU A 35 -21.85 23.20 -3.06
C GLU A 35 -21.62 22.98 -1.56
N GLU A 36 -20.36 22.71 -1.18
CA GLU A 36 -19.97 22.45 0.21
C GLU A 36 -19.65 23.73 1.00
N THR A 37 -19.26 24.80 0.30
CA THR A 37 -18.74 26.03 0.90
C THR A 37 -19.87 27.01 1.27
N THR A 38 -19.71 27.65 2.42
CA THR A 38 -20.57 28.75 2.85
C THR A 38 -19.84 30.08 2.62
N ILE A 39 -20.40 30.93 1.77
CA ILE A 39 -19.88 32.27 1.48
C ILE A 39 -20.75 33.31 2.17
N LYS A 40 -20.13 34.29 2.84
CA LYS A 40 -20.86 35.38 3.51
C LYS A 40 -21.75 36.11 2.50
N GLY A 41 -23.03 36.24 2.80
CA GLY A 41 -24.03 36.88 1.93
C GLY A 41 -24.74 35.93 0.96
N PHE A 42 -24.40 34.63 0.96
CA PHE A 42 -25.05 33.63 0.09
C PHE A 42 -25.50 32.43 0.94
N ARG A 43 -26.63 31.81 0.52
CA ARG A 43 -27.03 30.52 1.06
C ARG A 43 -25.99 29.46 0.60
N LYS A 44 -25.69 28.47 1.45
CA LYS A 44 -24.77 27.36 1.15
C LYS A 44 -25.03 26.77 -0.24
N GLY A 45 -24.01 26.67 -1.06
CA GLY A 45 -24.08 26.13 -2.42
C GLY A 45 -24.76 27.03 -3.46
N LYS A 46 -25.07 28.29 -3.15
CA LYS A 46 -25.76 29.23 -4.07
C LYS A 46 -24.93 30.46 -4.45
N ALA A 47 -23.68 30.52 -4.01
CA ALA A 47 -22.77 31.57 -4.43
C ALA A 47 -22.31 31.36 -5.89
N PRO A 48 -22.19 32.39 -6.72
CA PRO A 48 -21.61 32.30 -8.07
C PRO A 48 -20.19 31.72 -8.04
N LEU A 49 -19.84 30.86 -9.00
CA LEU A 49 -18.58 30.15 -9.04
C LEU A 49 -17.35 31.04 -9.02
N ASN A 50 -17.41 32.23 -9.63
CA ASN A 50 -16.33 33.21 -9.62
C ASN A 50 -16.07 33.76 -8.20
N ILE A 51 -17.12 33.98 -7.41
CA ILE A 51 -17.01 34.42 -6.00
C ILE A 51 -16.42 33.30 -5.14
N VAL A 52 -16.89 32.06 -5.37
CA VAL A 52 -16.34 30.88 -4.68
C VAL A 52 -14.87 30.71 -5.00
N LYS A 53 -14.49 30.75 -6.29
CA LYS A 53 -13.09 30.61 -6.71
C LYS A 53 -12.17 31.64 -6.05
N ASN A 54 -12.61 32.89 -5.95
CA ASN A 54 -11.83 33.98 -5.32
C ASN A 54 -11.75 33.87 -3.80
N SER A 55 -12.67 33.13 -3.17
CA SER A 55 -12.70 32.91 -1.72
C SER A 55 -12.02 31.64 -1.26
N LEU A 56 -11.78 30.72 -2.18
CA LEU A 56 -11.07 29.46 -1.91
C LEU A 56 -9.56 29.66 -1.92
N ASP A 57 -8.89 28.90 -1.08
CA ASP A 57 -7.44 28.74 -1.17
C ASP A 57 -7.09 28.00 -2.49
N PRO A 58 -6.30 28.61 -3.39
CA PRO A 58 -5.93 27.99 -4.67
C PRO A 58 -5.23 26.63 -4.50
N GLU A 59 -4.44 26.50 -3.43
CA GLU A 59 -3.74 25.25 -3.14
C GLU A 59 -4.71 24.12 -2.79
N LYS A 60 -5.77 24.41 -2.03
CA LYS A 60 -6.82 23.43 -1.72
C LYS A 60 -7.59 22.99 -2.96
N LEU A 61 -7.89 23.91 -3.88
CA LEU A 61 -8.52 23.57 -5.15
C LEU A 61 -7.62 22.66 -5.96
N LYS A 62 -6.33 23.01 -6.08
CA LYS A 62 -5.33 22.21 -6.79
C LYS A 62 -5.20 20.80 -6.20
N GLN A 63 -5.01 20.66 -4.89
CA GLN A 63 -4.88 19.37 -4.21
C GLN A 63 -6.12 18.50 -4.42
N ARG A 64 -7.31 19.07 -4.39
CA ARG A 64 -8.55 18.33 -4.63
C ARG A 64 -8.68 17.91 -6.09
N THR A 65 -8.28 18.76 -7.03
CA THR A 65 -8.21 18.43 -8.47
C THR A 65 -7.22 17.30 -8.73
N VAL A 66 -6.02 17.35 -8.14
CA VAL A 66 -5.02 16.27 -8.20
C VAL A 66 -5.63 14.96 -7.67
N SER A 67 -6.30 15.02 -6.52
CA SER A 67 -6.90 13.82 -5.91
C SER A 67 -7.95 13.17 -6.80
N HIS A 68 -8.81 13.95 -7.48
CA HIS A 68 -9.80 13.45 -8.42
C HIS A 68 -9.16 12.85 -9.66
N LEU A 69 -8.19 13.56 -10.27
CA LEU A 69 -7.44 13.06 -11.43
C LEU A 69 -6.73 11.75 -11.12
N LEU A 70 -6.09 11.64 -9.97
CA LEU A 70 -5.44 10.41 -9.53
C LEU A 70 -6.43 9.27 -9.31
N GLY A 71 -7.62 9.54 -8.77
CA GLY A 71 -8.69 8.55 -8.63
C GLY A 71 -9.08 7.96 -9.98
N HIS A 72 -9.44 8.81 -10.94
CA HIS A 72 -9.79 8.39 -12.30
C HIS A 72 -8.63 7.66 -13.01
N ALA A 73 -7.41 8.20 -12.92
CA ALA A 73 -6.25 7.60 -13.54
C ALA A 73 -5.89 6.23 -12.94
N THR A 74 -6.07 6.07 -11.63
CA THR A 74 -5.87 4.79 -10.94
C THR A 74 -6.84 3.74 -11.45
N ASP A 75 -8.13 4.05 -11.49
CA ASP A 75 -9.17 3.13 -11.95
C ASP A 75 -8.94 2.73 -13.42
N GLN A 76 -8.58 3.70 -14.24
CA GLN A 76 -8.30 3.46 -15.65
C GLN A 76 -7.03 2.61 -15.84
N ALA A 77 -5.95 2.90 -15.10
CA ALA A 77 -4.71 2.12 -15.15
C ALA A 77 -4.95 0.65 -14.77
N VAL A 78 -5.74 0.40 -13.72
CA VAL A 78 -6.09 -0.96 -13.31
C VAL A 78 -6.82 -1.72 -14.40
N LYS A 79 -7.78 -1.06 -15.08
CA LYS A 79 -8.58 -1.65 -16.15
C LYS A 79 -7.75 -1.89 -17.42
N ASP A 80 -7.08 -0.86 -17.92
CA ASP A 80 -6.35 -0.91 -19.19
C ASP A 80 -5.15 -1.83 -19.16
N LEU A 81 -4.41 -1.79 -18.05
CA LEU A 81 -3.22 -2.63 -17.84
C LEU A 81 -3.54 -3.98 -17.20
N LYS A 82 -4.83 -4.25 -16.89
CA LYS A 82 -5.31 -5.50 -16.26
C LYS A 82 -4.51 -5.86 -15.00
N LEU A 83 -4.23 -4.86 -14.18
CA LEU A 83 -3.43 -5.02 -12.97
C LEU A 83 -4.22 -5.76 -11.89
N LYS A 84 -3.61 -6.78 -11.28
CA LYS A 84 -4.15 -7.44 -10.08
C LYS A 84 -3.59 -6.74 -8.85
N VAL A 85 -4.18 -5.62 -8.50
CA VAL A 85 -3.73 -4.77 -7.38
C VAL A 85 -4.16 -5.39 -6.05
N ILE A 86 -3.29 -5.34 -5.04
CA ILE A 86 -3.53 -5.90 -3.70
C ILE A 86 -3.68 -4.82 -2.62
N ALA A 87 -3.17 -3.63 -2.88
CA ALA A 87 -3.29 -2.47 -1.98
C ALA A 87 -3.39 -1.18 -2.79
N ASN A 88 -3.78 -0.10 -2.15
CA ASN A 88 -3.90 1.21 -2.80
C ASN A 88 -2.57 1.62 -3.46
N PRO A 89 -2.62 2.19 -4.66
CA PRO A 89 -1.44 2.71 -5.32
C PRO A 89 -0.83 3.88 -4.53
N ARG A 90 0.47 4.05 -4.67
CA ARG A 90 1.24 5.12 -4.04
C ARG A 90 1.67 6.12 -5.09
N LEU A 91 1.38 7.40 -4.86
CA LEU A 91 1.96 8.50 -5.62
C LEU A 91 3.42 8.68 -5.17
N THR A 92 4.35 8.58 -6.12
CA THR A 92 5.79 8.73 -5.84
C THR A 92 6.37 10.01 -6.39
N LYS A 93 5.77 10.53 -7.47
CA LYS A 93 6.16 11.82 -8.06
C LYS A 93 4.93 12.53 -8.58
N GLU A 94 4.88 13.83 -8.32
CA GLU A 94 3.91 14.77 -8.85
C GLU A 94 4.65 15.91 -9.54
N ASP A 95 4.28 16.21 -10.77
CA ASP A 95 4.73 17.40 -11.50
C ASP A 95 3.51 18.12 -12.06
N THR A 96 3.19 19.24 -11.44
CA THR A 96 2.06 20.11 -11.76
C THR A 96 2.55 21.53 -12.08
N SER A 97 3.83 21.65 -12.48
CA SER A 97 4.48 22.92 -12.80
C SER A 97 4.12 23.46 -14.19
N GLN A 98 3.67 22.60 -15.09
CA GLN A 98 3.28 22.91 -16.46
C GLN A 98 1.77 22.83 -16.65
N ALA A 99 1.28 23.16 -17.83
CA ALA A 99 -0.14 23.04 -18.18
C ALA A 99 -0.61 21.58 -18.18
N ASP A 100 0.21 20.66 -18.67
CA ASP A 100 0.03 19.22 -18.53
C ASP A 100 0.61 18.74 -17.19
N TRP A 101 -0.12 17.89 -16.50
CA TRP A 101 0.32 17.35 -15.21
C TRP A 101 0.79 15.90 -15.35
N ALA A 102 1.92 15.59 -14.73
CA ALA A 102 2.50 14.26 -14.75
C ALA A 102 2.57 13.64 -13.35
N PHE A 103 2.18 12.37 -13.26
CA PHE A 103 2.17 11.62 -12.01
C PHE A 103 2.88 10.29 -12.19
N SER A 104 3.69 9.89 -11.20
CA SER A 104 4.25 8.55 -11.14
C SER A 104 3.58 7.79 -10.00
N LEU A 105 3.01 6.62 -10.34
CA LEU A 105 2.27 5.76 -9.43
C LEU A 105 2.92 4.39 -9.31
N GLU A 106 2.96 3.87 -8.10
CA GLU A 106 3.34 2.49 -7.79
C GLU A 106 2.09 1.69 -7.42
N PHE A 107 1.82 0.62 -8.16
CA PHE A 107 0.72 -0.28 -7.90
C PHE A 107 1.25 -1.58 -7.29
N PRO A 108 1.01 -1.84 -6.00
CA PRO A 108 1.32 -3.13 -5.39
C PRO A 108 0.45 -4.22 -6.01
N LEU A 109 1.07 -5.25 -6.56
CA LEU A 109 0.39 -6.33 -7.25
C LEU A 109 0.41 -7.62 -6.42
N TYR A 110 -0.56 -8.50 -6.66
CA TYR A 110 -0.49 -9.87 -6.17
C TYR A 110 0.81 -10.52 -6.66
N PRO A 111 1.63 -11.07 -5.75
CA PRO A 111 2.88 -11.71 -6.11
C PRO A 111 2.62 -12.96 -6.96
N LYS A 112 3.39 -13.10 -8.04
CA LYS A 112 3.35 -14.29 -8.90
C LYS A 112 4.40 -15.27 -8.44
N PHE A 113 3.99 -16.45 -8.00
CA PHE A 113 4.90 -17.54 -7.62
C PHE A 113 4.26 -18.90 -7.85
N THR A 114 5.06 -19.95 -7.77
CA THR A 114 4.62 -21.34 -7.84
C THR A 114 5.09 -22.08 -6.61
N LEU A 115 4.23 -22.91 -6.03
CA LEU A 115 4.55 -23.70 -4.84
C LEU A 115 5.61 -24.77 -5.11
N GLY A 116 5.75 -25.20 -6.38
CA GLY A 116 6.68 -26.28 -6.76
C GLY A 116 6.38 -27.59 -6.00
N LYS A 117 7.41 -28.34 -5.67
CA LYS A 117 7.28 -29.63 -4.96
C LYS A 117 7.32 -29.46 -3.44
N TYR A 118 6.56 -28.50 -2.89
CA TYR A 118 6.59 -28.17 -1.47
C TYR A 118 6.25 -29.36 -0.57
N GLN A 119 5.25 -30.18 -0.93
CA GLN A 119 4.84 -31.36 -0.16
C GLN A 119 5.98 -32.37 -0.01
N THR A 120 6.73 -32.64 -1.09
CA THR A 120 7.89 -33.55 -1.06
C THR A 120 8.98 -33.00 -0.14
N LYS A 121 9.22 -31.69 -0.19
CA LYS A 121 10.22 -31.04 0.67
C LYS A 121 9.84 -31.04 2.13
N ILE A 122 8.57 -30.80 2.46
CA ILE A 122 8.06 -30.89 3.84
C ILE A 122 8.19 -32.34 4.36
N LYS A 123 7.80 -33.34 3.56
CA LYS A 123 7.98 -34.76 3.94
C LYS A 123 9.45 -35.09 4.23
N ALA A 124 10.37 -34.64 3.37
CA ALA A 124 11.81 -34.83 3.58
C ALA A 124 12.31 -34.10 4.84
N ALA A 125 11.84 -32.89 5.12
CA ALA A 125 12.16 -32.14 6.32
C ALA A 125 11.68 -32.87 7.59
N TYR A 126 10.48 -33.42 7.56
CA TYR A 126 9.96 -34.22 8.68
C TYR A 126 10.77 -35.50 8.92
N ALA A 127 11.15 -36.21 7.86
CA ALA A 127 11.99 -37.42 7.97
C ALA A 127 13.36 -37.09 8.59
N LYS A 128 13.95 -35.94 8.24
CA LYS A 128 15.25 -35.49 8.77
C LYS A 128 15.15 -34.92 10.17
N GLY A 129 14.17 -34.05 10.42
CA GLY A 129 14.04 -33.28 11.67
C GLY A 129 13.33 -34.02 12.79
N LYS A 130 12.58 -35.11 12.49
CA LYS A 130 11.82 -35.95 13.44
C LYS A 130 11.10 -35.12 14.51
N PRO A 131 10.18 -34.19 14.13
CA PRO A 131 9.53 -33.29 15.09
C PRO A 131 8.67 -34.10 16.08
N GLU A 132 8.83 -33.80 17.38
CA GLU A 132 8.24 -34.58 18.48
C GLU A 132 6.75 -34.27 18.71
N ASN A 133 6.28 -33.09 18.34
CA ASN A 133 4.90 -32.64 18.53
C ASN A 133 4.39 -31.84 17.35
N ASP A 134 3.09 -31.54 17.34
CA ASP A 134 2.45 -30.84 16.24
C ASP A 134 2.92 -29.39 16.05
N ASP A 135 3.27 -28.67 17.13
CA ASP A 135 3.83 -27.34 17.05
C ASP A 135 5.19 -27.33 16.34
N LYS A 136 6.07 -28.30 16.66
CA LYS A 136 7.35 -28.47 15.98
C LYS A 136 7.16 -28.89 14.51
N LYS A 137 6.14 -29.71 14.20
CA LYS A 137 5.78 -30.06 12.81
C LYS A 137 5.34 -28.83 12.03
N LEU A 138 4.42 -28.03 12.60
CA LEU A 138 3.95 -26.79 11.98
C LEU A 138 5.09 -25.81 11.72
N LYS A 139 5.92 -25.57 12.74
CA LYS A 139 7.07 -24.69 12.60
C LYS A 139 8.02 -25.17 11.49
N LEU A 140 8.36 -26.45 11.47
CA LEU A 140 9.24 -27.03 10.44
C LEU A 140 8.61 -26.96 9.04
N ALA A 141 7.29 -27.13 8.92
CA ALA A 141 6.58 -26.97 7.66
C ALA A 141 6.63 -25.52 7.17
N PHE A 142 6.39 -24.55 8.04
CA PHE A 142 6.42 -23.13 7.70
C PHE A 142 7.83 -22.68 7.30
N ASP A 143 8.85 -23.06 8.06
CA ASP A 143 10.24 -22.73 7.73
C ASP A 143 10.63 -23.37 6.38
N THR A 144 10.24 -24.65 6.15
CA THR A 144 10.49 -25.33 4.86
C THR A 144 9.78 -24.64 3.69
N LEU A 145 8.54 -24.18 3.87
CA LEU A 145 7.81 -23.42 2.85
C LEU A 145 8.51 -22.10 2.54
N LEU A 146 8.89 -21.36 3.57
CA LEU A 146 9.57 -20.08 3.45
C LEU A 146 10.92 -20.21 2.72
N ASP A 147 11.67 -21.28 2.97
CA ASP A 147 12.97 -21.52 2.32
C ASP A 147 12.82 -22.04 0.89
N THR A 148 11.75 -22.79 0.63
CA THR A 148 11.56 -23.47 -0.66
C THR A 148 11.02 -22.57 -1.74
N VAL A 149 10.03 -21.71 -1.39
CA VAL A 149 9.28 -20.92 -2.35
C VAL A 149 9.78 -19.48 -2.34
N LYS A 150 10.18 -18.99 -3.50
CA LYS A 150 10.54 -17.57 -3.66
C LYS A 150 9.27 -16.77 -3.96
N VAL A 151 8.98 -15.80 -3.11
CA VAL A 151 7.87 -14.85 -3.27
C VAL A 151 8.43 -13.45 -3.09
N GLU A 152 8.19 -12.59 -4.06
CA GLU A 152 8.56 -11.18 -3.98
C GLU A 152 7.36 -10.38 -3.45
N ILE A 153 7.47 -9.91 -2.22
CA ILE A 153 6.43 -9.09 -1.59
C ILE A 153 6.60 -7.64 -2.00
N PRO A 154 5.52 -6.95 -2.44
CA PRO A 154 5.58 -5.51 -2.70
C PRO A 154 6.05 -4.73 -1.47
N GLN A 155 7.00 -3.81 -1.67
CA GLN A 155 7.54 -3.02 -0.56
C GLN A 155 6.45 -2.21 0.16
N ALA A 156 5.45 -1.73 -0.57
CA ALA A 156 4.32 -1.00 0.01
C ALA A 156 3.55 -1.79 1.08
N LEU A 157 3.41 -3.13 0.91
CA LEU A 157 2.77 -3.98 1.92
C LEU A 157 3.66 -4.15 3.16
N ILE A 158 4.98 -4.31 2.94
CA ILE A 158 5.94 -4.39 4.05
C ILE A 158 5.92 -3.09 4.85
N ASP A 159 5.98 -1.94 4.18
CA ASP A 159 5.94 -0.62 4.82
C ASP A 159 4.62 -0.41 5.60
N GLN A 160 3.49 -0.85 5.04
CA GLN A 160 2.20 -0.78 5.72
C GLN A 160 2.18 -1.59 7.01
N GLU A 161 2.71 -2.83 6.99
CA GLU A 161 2.75 -3.69 8.17
C GLU A 161 3.75 -3.17 9.22
N VAL A 162 4.90 -2.61 8.77
CA VAL A 162 5.85 -1.92 9.64
C VAL A 162 5.20 -0.73 10.33
N ASN A 163 4.49 0.13 9.59
CA ASN A 163 3.80 1.29 10.16
C ASN A 163 2.73 0.85 11.17
N ARG A 164 1.96 -0.22 10.87
CA ARG A 164 1.00 -0.80 11.81
C ARG A 164 1.68 -1.30 13.08
N SER A 165 2.83 -1.97 12.96
CA SER A 165 3.60 -2.47 14.10
C SER A 165 4.17 -1.34 14.94
N LEU A 166 4.68 -0.26 14.31
CA LEU A 166 5.14 0.94 15.01
C LEU A 166 3.98 1.66 15.73
N SER A 167 2.82 1.82 15.09
CA SER A 167 1.64 2.40 15.75
C SER A 167 1.20 1.58 16.96
N ARG A 168 1.24 0.25 16.86
CA ARG A 168 0.96 -0.65 17.99
C ARG A 168 1.98 -0.48 19.11
N LEU A 169 3.27 -0.34 18.78
CA LEU A 169 4.32 -0.06 19.75
C LEU A 169 4.06 1.25 20.50
N VAL A 170 3.72 2.33 19.78
CA VAL A 170 3.36 3.62 20.38
C VAL A 170 2.20 3.45 21.38
N SER A 171 1.10 2.83 20.95
CA SER A 171 -0.06 2.62 21.82
C SER A 171 0.26 1.75 23.05
N GLN A 172 1.12 0.74 22.88
CA GLN A 172 1.55 -0.11 24.01
C GLN A 172 2.43 0.66 25.01
N THR A 173 3.37 1.48 24.53
CA THR A 173 4.20 2.29 25.43
C THR A 173 3.39 3.35 26.14
N GLU A 174 2.44 4.00 25.46
CA GLU A 174 1.52 4.97 26.07
C GLU A 174 0.67 4.32 27.19
N SER A 175 0.16 3.11 26.96
CA SER A 175 -0.62 2.37 27.98
C SER A 175 0.18 2.04 29.24
N LEU A 176 1.50 2.01 29.14
CA LEU A 176 2.43 1.79 30.25
C LEU A 176 2.98 3.11 30.84
N ASN A 177 2.48 4.26 30.40
CA ASN A 177 2.99 5.60 30.75
C ASN A 177 4.47 5.76 30.43
N LEU A 178 4.96 5.11 29.37
CA LEU A 178 6.34 5.21 28.89
C LEU A 178 6.38 5.99 27.57
N SER A 179 7.40 6.83 27.41
CA SER A 179 7.68 7.39 26.10
C SER A 179 8.38 6.36 25.19
N VAL A 180 8.18 6.45 23.87
CA VAL A 180 8.90 5.59 22.91
C VAL A 180 10.41 5.69 23.08
N PRO A 181 11.02 6.89 23.25
CA PRO A 181 12.45 7.01 23.52
C PRO A 181 12.91 6.27 24.80
N ASP A 182 12.15 6.32 25.88
CA ASP A 182 12.51 5.63 27.12
C ASP A 182 12.40 4.11 26.98
N TYR A 183 11.37 3.65 26.27
CA TYR A 183 11.25 2.23 25.91
C TYR A 183 12.46 1.77 25.08
N LEU A 184 12.84 2.51 24.04
CA LEU A 184 13.98 2.18 23.19
C LEU A 184 15.29 2.13 23.99
N LYS A 185 15.49 3.09 24.92
CA LYS A 185 16.65 3.06 25.84
C LYS A 185 16.64 1.81 26.72
N SER A 186 15.47 1.40 27.24
CA SER A 186 15.35 0.23 28.12
C SER A 186 15.75 -1.07 27.43
N ILE A 187 15.44 -1.20 26.14
CA ILE A 187 15.81 -2.37 25.31
C ILE A 187 17.12 -2.20 24.57
N LYS A 188 17.82 -1.08 24.77
CA LYS A 188 19.12 -0.74 24.14
C LYS A 188 19.09 -0.81 22.61
N LYS A 189 18.01 -0.33 22.00
CA LYS A 189 17.82 -0.29 20.54
C LYS A 189 17.53 1.12 20.06
N THR A 190 17.89 1.39 18.79
CA THR A 190 17.45 2.60 18.08
C THR A 190 16.14 2.38 17.35
N LEU A 191 15.50 3.47 16.94
CA LEU A 191 14.27 3.39 16.14
C LEU A 191 14.53 2.70 14.80
N GLU A 192 15.69 2.97 14.17
CA GLU A 192 16.11 2.33 12.93
C GLU A 192 16.24 0.81 13.08
N GLN A 193 16.87 0.34 14.16
CA GLN A 193 17.00 -1.09 14.44
C GLN A 193 15.64 -1.77 14.63
N ILE A 194 14.72 -1.13 15.36
CA ILE A 194 13.36 -1.65 15.53
C ILE A 194 12.64 -1.69 14.18
N ARG A 195 12.77 -0.64 13.37
CA ARG A 195 12.17 -0.59 12.03
C ARG A 195 12.71 -1.70 11.13
N GLU A 196 14.02 -1.96 11.13
CA GLU A 196 14.62 -3.06 10.37
C GLU A 196 14.12 -4.43 10.85
N GLU A 197 14.00 -4.64 12.17
CA GLU A 197 13.44 -5.88 12.72
C GLU A 197 11.98 -6.07 12.29
N TYR A 198 11.18 -5.01 12.36
CA TYR A 198 9.80 -5.06 11.89
C TYR A 198 9.71 -5.30 10.39
N GLN A 199 10.59 -4.73 9.58
CA GLN A 199 10.66 -5.01 8.14
C GLN A 199 10.93 -6.49 7.86
N LYS A 200 11.91 -7.08 8.53
CA LYS A 200 12.24 -8.52 8.39
C LYS A 200 11.07 -9.40 8.82
N THR A 201 10.46 -9.07 9.95
CA THR A 201 9.30 -9.81 10.47
C THR A 201 8.09 -9.67 9.56
N ALA A 202 7.77 -8.45 9.12
CA ALA A 202 6.66 -8.18 8.20
C ALA A 202 6.85 -8.91 6.86
N ALA A 203 8.04 -8.86 6.28
CA ALA A 203 8.35 -9.57 5.04
C ALA A 203 8.17 -11.09 5.19
N LYS A 204 8.62 -11.68 6.33
CA LYS A 204 8.47 -13.11 6.63
C LYS A 204 7.00 -13.48 6.84
N SER A 205 6.25 -12.70 7.60
CA SER A 205 4.82 -12.95 7.87
C SER A 205 4.00 -12.85 6.61
N LEU A 206 4.13 -11.75 5.86
CA LEU A 206 3.41 -11.57 4.59
C LEU A 206 3.74 -12.67 3.58
N LYS A 207 5.01 -13.07 3.49
CA LYS A 207 5.41 -14.20 2.65
C LYS A 207 4.71 -15.48 3.06
N LEU A 208 4.66 -15.78 4.36
CA LEU A 208 3.99 -16.97 4.89
C LEU A 208 2.48 -16.92 4.60
N ASP A 209 1.82 -15.79 4.78
CA ASP A 209 0.39 -15.61 4.50
C ASP A 209 0.07 -15.93 3.03
N PHE A 210 0.85 -15.38 2.07
CA PHE A 210 0.67 -15.72 0.65
C PHE A 210 0.90 -17.19 0.36
N LEU A 211 1.89 -17.81 1.00
CA LEU A 211 2.17 -19.24 0.83
C LEU A 211 1.06 -20.10 1.39
N LEU A 212 0.55 -19.79 2.59
CA LEU A 212 -0.54 -20.53 3.22
C LEU A 212 -1.83 -20.40 2.41
N PHE A 213 -2.15 -19.22 1.91
CA PHE A 213 -3.30 -19.02 1.03
C PHE A 213 -3.17 -19.86 -0.26
N ALA A 214 -1.98 -19.88 -0.85
CA ALA A 214 -1.73 -20.69 -2.05
C ALA A 214 -1.81 -22.20 -1.77
N VAL A 215 -1.29 -22.66 -0.63
CA VAL A 215 -1.41 -24.06 -0.17
C VAL A 215 -2.86 -24.45 0.09
N ALA A 216 -3.62 -23.60 0.78
CA ALA A 216 -5.04 -23.86 1.02
C ALA A 216 -5.82 -24.01 -0.30
N ARG A 217 -5.52 -23.17 -1.28
CA ARG A 217 -6.11 -23.26 -2.62
C ARG A 217 -5.67 -24.50 -3.39
N ASP A 218 -4.40 -24.90 -3.29
CA ASP A 218 -3.87 -26.13 -3.91
C ASP A 218 -4.54 -27.37 -3.34
N LEU A 219 -4.77 -27.39 -2.01
CA LEU A 219 -5.46 -28.46 -1.28
C LEU A 219 -6.99 -28.36 -1.35
N LYS A 220 -7.54 -27.37 -2.06
CA LYS A 220 -8.99 -27.11 -2.16
C LYS A 220 -9.69 -26.97 -0.80
N LEU A 221 -9.00 -26.40 0.18
CA LEU A 221 -9.58 -26.10 1.47
C LEU A 221 -10.45 -24.83 1.35
N THR A 222 -11.65 -24.88 1.91
CA THR A 222 -12.50 -23.67 2.11
C THR A 222 -11.92 -22.90 3.29
N VAL A 223 -11.52 -21.65 3.03
CA VAL A 223 -11.04 -20.69 4.03
C VAL A 223 -12.12 -19.64 4.23
#